data_621428e0c83f84734ced4625c6dbd8a0
#
_entry.id   621428e0c83f84734ced4625c6dbd8a0
#
_cell.length_a   1.000
_cell.length_b   1.000
_cell.length_c   1.000
_cell.angle_alpha   90.00
_cell.angle_beta   90.00
_cell.angle_gamma   90.00
#
_symmetry.space_group_name_H-M   'P 1'
#
loop_
_entity.id
_entity.type
_entity.pdbx_description
1 polymer ?
#
loop_
_entity_poly.entity_id
_entity_poly.type
_entity_poly.pdbx_seq_one_letter_code
_entity_poly.pdbx_strand_id
1 'polypeptide(L)'
;MNPETAARAWVNAWDRAWRAKDETELAPVYADDVVFRSHPDREPQPPLDSARSAFAEEGDDLELRWGEPLVADNRAAVEWWAALTESGELVTLAGTSWLTFGDDGRVIEQHDYWTITPGRATPWSGWGASSAE
;
A
#
# COMPACT_ATOMS: atom_id res chain seq x y z
N MET A 1 9.27 -5.23 19.28
CA MET A 1 8.36 -4.80 18.18
C MET A 1 7.32 -5.86 17.95
N ASN A 2 6.07 -5.46 17.77
CA ASN A 2 4.98 -6.39 17.44
C ASN A 2 4.67 -6.24 15.94
N PRO A 3 4.91 -7.28 15.12
CA PRO A 3 4.75 -7.16 13.68
C PRO A 3 3.29 -6.95 13.23
N GLU A 4 2.33 -7.49 13.96
CA GLU A 4 0.93 -7.23 13.62
C GLU A 4 0.56 -5.77 13.87
N THR A 5 0.99 -5.21 14.99
CA THR A 5 0.80 -3.77 15.26
C THR A 5 1.50 -2.92 14.21
N ALA A 6 2.72 -3.29 13.83
CA ALA A 6 3.48 -2.56 12.81
C ALA A 6 2.78 -2.62 11.45
N ALA A 7 2.26 -3.78 11.06
CA ALA A 7 1.54 -3.92 9.80
C ALA A 7 0.27 -3.07 9.78
N ARG A 8 -0.47 -3.03 10.88
CA ARG A 8 -1.69 -2.20 10.96
C ARG A 8 -1.36 -0.71 10.96
N ALA A 9 -0.25 -0.31 11.56
CA ALA A 9 0.22 1.08 11.49
C ALA A 9 0.54 1.47 10.05
N TRP A 10 1.17 0.58 9.29
CA TRP A 10 1.45 0.79 7.87
C TRP A 10 0.15 0.94 7.06
N VAL A 11 -0.82 0.05 7.28
CA VAL A 11 -2.13 0.13 6.61
C VAL A 11 -2.81 1.46 6.92
N ASN A 12 -2.85 1.83 8.19
CA ASN A 12 -3.51 3.08 8.59
C ASN A 12 -2.83 4.31 8.00
N ALA A 13 -1.49 4.31 7.94
CA ALA A 13 -0.75 5.42 7.35
C ALA A 13 -1.04 5.53 5.85
N TRP A 14 -1.01 4.42 5.12
CA TRP A 14 -1.32 4.42 3.69
C TRP A 14 -2.77 4.77 3.41
N ASP A 15 -3.70 4.31 4.24
CA ASP A 15 -5.10 4.67 4.07
C ASP A 15 -5.29 6.19 4.18
N ARG A 16 -4.71 6.80 5.20
CA ARG A 16 -4.78 8.26 5.37
C ARG A 16 -4.08 8.99 4.23
N ALA A 17 -2.86 8.58 3.90
CA ALA A 17 -2.06 9.23 2.88
C ALA A 17 -2.73 9.18 1.51
N TRP A 18 -3.21 8.02 1.13
CA TRP A 18 -3.80 7.82 -0.19
C TRP A 18 -5.12 8.58 -0.34
N ARG A 19 -5.97 8.52 0.69
CA ARG A 19 -7.27 9.24 0.66
C ARG A 19 -7.08 10.75 0.67
N ALA A 20 -6.09 11.25 1.40
CA ALA A 20 -5.80 12.68 1.48
C ALA A 20 -4.86 13.17 0.36
N LYS A 21 -4.24 12.27 -0.39
CA LYS A 21 -3.18 12.59 -1.36
C LYS A 21 -2.03 13.34 -0.68
N ASP A 22 -1.66 12.89 0.52
CA ASP A 22 -0.65 13.53 1.35
C ASP A 22 0.40 12.49 1.76
N GLU A 23 1.52 12.50 1.04
CA GLU A 23 2.61 11.54 1.28
C GLU A 23 3.27 11.74 2.65
N THR A 24 3.15 12.91 3.27
CA THR A 24 3.79 13.16 4.57
C THR A 24 3.21 12.26 5.67
N GLU A 25 1.99 11.77 5.50
CA GLU A 25 1.37 10.82 6.42
C GLU A 25 2.15 9.50 6.51
N LEU A 26 2.99 9.19 5.52
CA LEU A 26 3.77 7.96 5.48
C LEU A 26 5.09 8.05 6.26
N ALA A 27 5.56 9.25 6.57
CA ALA A 27 6.88 9.41 7.17
C ALA A 27 7.08 8.60 8.46
N PRO A 28 6.10 8.52 9.38
CA PRO A 28 6.33 7.80 10.64
C PRO A 28 6.54 6.29 10.51
N VAL A 29 6.09 5.68 9.40
CA VAL A 29 6.13 4.20 9.29
C VAL A 29 7.35 3.68 8.54
N TYR A 30 8.17 4.57 7.97
CA TYR A 30 9.36 4.16 7.20
C TYR A 30 10.64 4.49 7.92
N ALA A 31 11.59 3.56 7.89
CA ALA A 31 12.95 3.81 8.35
C ALA A 31 13.66 4.75 7.37
N ASP A 32 14.67 5.48 7.86
CA ASP A 32 15.38 6.46 7.03
C ASP A 32 16.07 5.83 5.83
N ASP A 33 16.53 4.58 5.97
CA ASP A 33 17.26 3.85 4.93
C ASP A 33 16.40 2.76 4.26
N VAL A 34 15.09 2.92 4.28
CA VAL A 34 14.17 1.93 3.71
C VAL A 34 14.48 1.67 2.23
N VAL A 35 14.39 0.40 1.83
CA VAL A 35 14.44 -0.01 0.43
C VAL A 35 13.03 -0.25 -0.05
N PHE A 36 12.54 0.61 -0.94
CA PHE A 36 11.15 0.60 -1.41
C PHE A 36 11.10 0.42 -2.92
N ARG A 37 10.41 -0.63 -3.37
CA ARG A 37 10.12 -0.88 -4.79
C ARG A 37 8.62 -0.87 -4.99
N SER A 38 8.13 0.10 -5.75
CA SER A 38 6.69 0.22 -6.02
C SER A 38 6.18 -0.77 -7.04
N HIS A 39 7.08 -1.50 -7.71
CA HIS A 39 6.75 -2.54 -8.68
C HIS A 39 8.01 -3.38 -8.91
N PRO A 40 7.89 -4.70 -9.22
CA PRO A 40 9.07 -5.55 -9.44
C PRO A 40 10.02 -5.04 -10.53
N ASP A 41 9.47 -4.33 -11.52
CA ASP A 41 10.25 -3.83 -12.66
C ASP A 41 10.90 -2.48 -12.42
N ARG A 42 10.73 -1.90 -11.22
CA ARG A 42 11.25 -0.56 -10.91
C ARG A 42 12.44 -0.64 -9.97
N GLU A 43 13.34 0.32 -10.12
CA GLU A 43 14.43 0.51 -9.18
C GLU A 43 13.92 1.06 -7.85
N PRO A 44 14.64 0.84 -6.74
CA PRO A 44 14.25 1.43 -5.48
C PRO A 44 14.16 2.95 -5.53
N GLN A 45 13.16 3.49 -4.85
CA GLN A 45 12.92 4.93 -4.76
C GLN A 45 12.58 5.29 -3.32
N PRO A 46 12.76 6.55 -2.90
CA PRO A 46 12.21 7.00 -1.63
C PRO A 46 10.68 6.84 -1.63
N PRO A 47 10.09 6.23 -0.60
CA PRO A 47 8.64 5.95 -0.63
C PRO A 47 7.77 7.19 -0.72
N LEU A 48 8.17 8.29 -0.05
CA LEU A 48 7.38 9.51 -0.10
C LEU A 48 7.41 10.16 -1.47
N ASP A 49 8.57 10.13 -2.16
CA ASP A 49 8.67 10.66 -3.52
C ASP A 49 7.82 9.84 -4.49
N SER A 50 7.86 8.52 -4.34
CA SER A 50 7.06 7.61 -5.17
C SER A 50 5.58 7.87 -4.98
N ALA A 51 5.13 7.99 -3.73
CA ALA A 51 3.73 8.25 -3.41
C ALA A 51 3.28 9.61 -3.96
N ARG A 52 4.10 10.64 -3.77
CA ARG A 52 3.77 11.98 -4.26
C ARG A 52 3.56 11.98 -5.77
N SER A 53 4.44 11.30 -6.51
CA SER A 53 4.33 11.20 -7.97
C SER A 53 3.06 10.47 -8.38
N ALA A 54 2.72 9.38 -7.71
CA ALA A 54 1.51 8.63 -8.01
C ALA A 54 0.25 9.46 -7.69
N PHE A 55 0.21 10.09 -6.52
CA PHE A 55 -0.93 10.90 -6.11
C PHE A 55 -1.22 12.06 -7.06
N ALA A 56 -0.18 12.63 -7.66
CA ALA A 56 -0.33 13.75 -8.60
C ALA A 56 -1.13 13.38 -9.84
N GLU A 57 -1.15 12.09 -10.21
CA GLU A 57 -1.85 11.60 -11.41
C GLU A 57 -3.26 11.09 -11.10
N GLU A 58 -3.68 11.11 -9.83
CA GLU A 58 -4.92 10.47 -9.38
C GLU A 58 -6.04 11.49 -9.15
N GLY A 59 -7.26 11.05 -9.45
CA GLY A 59 -8.46 11.82 -9.17
C GLY A 59 -8.96 11.61 -7.74
N ASP A 60 -10.14 12.20 -7.45
CA ASP A 60 -10.73 12.21 -6.11
C ASP A 60 -11.69 11.04 -5.87
N ASP A 61 -11.80 10.12 -6.81
CA ASP A 61 -12.80 9.05 -6.83
C ASP A 61 -12.28 7.73 -6.28
N LEU A 62 -11.27 7.75 -5.43
CA LEU A 62 -10.64 6.55 -4.87
C LEU A 62 -11.61 5.70 -4.07
N GLU A 63 -11.72 4.43 -4.44
CA GLU A 63 -12.30 3.38 -3.61
C GLU A 63 -11.17 2.45 -3.20
N LEU A 64 -10.92 2.32 -1.91
CA LEU A 64 -9.75 1.63 -1.38
C LEU A 64 -10.18 0.61 -0.34
N ARG A 65 -9.68 -0.62 -0.49
CA ARG A 65 -9.92 -1.72 0.46
C ARG A 65 -8.59 -2.36 0.83
N TRP A 66 -8.49 -2.79 2.08
CA TRP A 66 -7.32 -3.47 2.62
C TRP A 66 -7.69 -4.87 3.08
N GLY A 67 -6.82 -5.83 2.77
CA GLY A 67 -6.95 -7.17 3.30
C GLY A 67 -6.39 -7.26 4.73
N GLU A 68 -6.70 -8.36 5.42
CA GLU A 68 -6.10 -8.63 6.72
C GLU A 68 -4.61 -8.92 6.53
N PRO A 69 -3.73 -8.28 7.31
CA PRO A 69 -2.30 -8.58 7.19
C PRO A 69 -1.99 -10.03 7.53
N LEU A 70 -1.15 -10.66 6.71
CA LEU A 70 -0.58 -11.96 6.99
C LEU A 70 0.82 -11.74 7.55
N VAL A 71 1.06 -12.17 8.78
CA VAL A 71 2.27 -11.82 9.52
C VAL A 71 3.06 -13.09 9.83
N ALA A 72 4.37 -13.03 9.61
CA ALA A 72 5.30 -14.09 9.96
C ALA A 72 6.63 -13.46 10.40
N ASP A 73 7.05 -13.71 11.63
CA ASP A 73 8.25 -13.10 12.22
C ASP A 73 8.18 -11.56 12.11
N ASN A 74 9.19 -10.93 11.52
CA ASN A 74 9.21 -9.47 11.31
C ASN A 74 8.74 -9.06 9.92
N ARG A 75 7.93 -9.90 9.27
CA ARG A 75 7.45 -9.66 7.91
C ARG A 75 5.94 -9.70 7.85
N ALA A 76 5.37 -9.00 6.88
CA ALA A 76 3.94 -9.03 6.63
C ALA A 76 3.66 -8.93 5.14
N ALA A 77 2.55 -9.52 4.72
CA ALA A 77 1.99 -9.30 3.40
C ALA A 77 0.59 -8.71 3.57
N VAL A 78 0.29 -7.65 2.83
CA VAL A 78 -1.00 -6.96 2.91
C VAL A 78 -1.54 -6.80 1.51
N GLU A 79 -2.71 -7.38 1.24
CA GLU A 79 -3.42 -7.17 -0.02
C GLU A 79 -4.16 -5.84 -0.01
N TRP A 80 -4.25 -5.21 -1.18
CA TRP A 80 -5.02 -3.98 -1.32
C TRP A 80 -5.70 -3.94 -2.69
N TRP A 81 -6.78 -3.18 -2.75
CA TRP A 81 -7.62 -3.04 -3.93
C TRP A 81 -8.03 -1.58 -4.06
N ALA A 82 -7.66 -0.96 -5.18
CA ALA A 82 -7.92 0.46 -5.38
C ALA A 82 -8.52 0.70 -6.75
N ALA A 83 -9.71 1.29 -6.79
CA ALA A 83 -10.33 1.73 -8.03
C ALA A 83 -10.36 3.26 -8.02
N LEU A 84 -9.89 3.87 -9.09
CA LEU A 84 -9.74 5.33 -9.16
C LEU A 84 -9.51 5.76 -10.61
N THR A 85 -9.65 7.06 -10.83
CA THR A 85 -9.21 7.68 -12.09
C THR A 85 -7.73 8.03 -11.97
N GLU A 86 -6.94 7.55 -12.92
CA GLU A 86 -5.51 7.83 -12.99
C GLU A 86 -5.19 8.35 -14.37
N SER A 87 -4.57 9.52 -14.46
CA SER A 87 -4.25 10.17 -15.74
C SER A 87 -5.46 10.24 -16.68
N GLY A 88 -6.64 10.48 -16.12
CA GLY A 88 -7.88 10.64 -16.87
C GLY A 88 -8.61 9.34 -17.20
N GLU A 89 -8.10 8.19 -16.79
CA GLU A 89 -8.72 6.89 -17.08
C GLU A 89 -9.12 6.18 -15.80
N LEU A 90 -10.33 5.65 -15.76
CA LEU A 90 -10.80 4.81 -14.65
C LEU A 90 -10.11 3.45 -14.71
N VAL A 91 -9.42 3.09 -13.63
CA VAL A 91 -8.68 1.83 -13.54
C VAL A 91 -8.90 1.19 -12.19
N THR A 92 -8.59 -0.10 -12.10
CA THR A 92 -8.54 -0.85 -10.86
C THR A 92 -7.13 -1.40 -10.69
N LEU A 93 -6.53 -1.10 -9.55
CA LEU A 93 -5.24 -1.63 -9.14
C LEU A 93 -5.48 -2.67 -8.06
N ALA A 94 -4.89 -3.84 -8.23
CA ALA A 94 -5.00 -4.91 -7.23
C ALA A 94 -3.62 -5.47 -6.97
N GLY A 95 -3.24 -5.56 -5.71
CA GLY A 95 -1.91 -6.03 -5.41
C GLY A 95 -1.66 -6.39 -3.97
N THR A 96 -0.39 -6.60 -3.69
CA THR A 96 0.11 -7.01 -2.37
C THR A 96 1.40 -6.26 -2.10
N SER A 97 1.52 -5.75 -0.89
CA SER A 97 2.77 -5.18 -0.40
C SER A 97 3.43 -6.16 0.56
N TRP A 98 4.70 -6.44 0.32
CA TRP A 98 5.54 -7.28 1.18
C TRP A 98 6.41 -6.36 2.02
N LEU A 99 6.29 -6.50 3.35
CA LEU A 99 6.91 -5.60 4.31
C LEU A 99 7.88 -6.36 5.18
N THR A 100 9.04 -5.76 5.45
CA THR A 100 9.96 -6.20 6.48
C THR A 100 10.13 -5.06 7.47
N PHE A 101 10.01 -5.36 8.78
CA PHE A 101 10.08 -4.35 9.82
C PHE A 101 11.41 -4.42 10.56
N GLY A 102 11.94 -3.26 10.95
CA GLY A 102 13.05 -3.17 11.86
C GLY A 102 12.60 -3.33 13.31
N ASP A 103 13.57 -3.28 14.22
CA ASP A 103 13.30 -3.50 15.66
C ASP A 103 12.35 -2.46 16.25
N ASP A 104 12.29 -1.27 15.66
CA ASP A 104 11.39 -0.19 16.11
C ASP A 104 10.02 -0.23 15.45
N GLY A 105 9.74 -1.24 14.63
CA GLY A 105 8.47 -1.38 13.94
C GLY A 105 8.33 -0.59 12.66
N ARG A 106 9.34 0.19 12.28
CA ARG A 106 9.31 0.90 10.99
C ARG A 106 9.71 -0.04 9.86
N VAL A 107 9.15 0.20 8.67
CA VAL A 107 9.44 -0.60 7.49
C VAL A 107 10.86 -0.33 7.03
N ILE A 108 11.67 -1.38 6.91
CA ILE A 108 13.04 -1.30 6.38
C ILE A 108 13.11 -1.77 4.94
N GLU A 109 12.12 -2.54 4.49
CA GLU A 109 12.05 -3.00 3.11
C GLU A 109 10.60 -3.21 2.71
N GLN A 110 10.23 -2.78 1.51
CA GLN A 110 8.89 -2.98 0.95
C GLN A 110 8.99 -3.29 -0.53
N HIS A 111 8.29 -4.35 -0.94
CA HIS A 111 8.13 -4.69 -2.36
C HIS A 111 6.64 -4.75 -2.68
N ASP A 112 6.21 -4.03 -3.71
CA ASP A 112 4.83 -4.08 -4.16
C ASP A 112 4.71 -4.90 -5.44
N TYR A 113 3.70 -5.75 -5.48
CA TYR A 113 3.33 -6.54 -6.67
C TYR A 113 1.88 -6.23 -6.96
N TRP A 114 1.59 -5.73 -8.17
CA TRP A 114 0.23 -5.34 -8.49
C TRP A 114 -0.03 -5.43 -9.99
N THR A 115 -1.32 -5.47 -10.30
CA THR A 115 -1.81 -5.41 -11.67
C THR A 115 -2.73 -4.21 -11.82
N ILE A 116 -2.92 -3.78 -13.07
CA ILE A 116 -3.83 -2.70 -13.41
C ILE A 116 -4.80 -3.20 -14.47
N THR A 117 -6.08 -2.90 -14.27
CA THR A 117 -7.16 -3.31 -15.17
C THR A 117 -8.01 -2.10 -15.53
N PRO A 118 -8.38 -1.91 -16.80
CA PRO A 118 -9.28 -0.81 -17.15
C PRO A 118 -10.65 -0.96 -16.50
N GLY A 119 -11.23 0.17 -16.11
CA GLY A 119 -12.55 0.21 -15.48
C GLY A 119 -12.53 -0.06 -14.00
N ARG A 120 -13.72 -0.01 -13.40
CA ARG A 120 -13.91 -0.26 -11.97
C ARG A 120 -14.35 -1.71 -11.80
N ALA A 121 -13.53 -2.48 -11.06
CA ALA A 121 -13.85 -3.86 -10.74
C ALA A 121 -13.97 -4.02 -9.23
N THR A 122 -14.83 -4.93 -8.79
CA THR A 122 -15.03 -5.26 -7.38
C THR A 122 -14.31 -6.58 -7.09
N PRO A 123 -13.62 -6.72 -5.96
CA PRO A 123 -12.97 -7.99 -5.65
C PRO A 123 -14.01 -9.09 -5.38
N TRP A 124 -13.57 -10.34 -5.53
CA TRP A 124 -14.43 -11.50 -5.26
C TRP A 124 -14.79 -11.57 -3.77
N SER A 125 -15.87 -12.30 -3.47
CA SER A 125 -16.31 -12.52 -2.10
C SER A 125 -15.23 -13.29 -1.33
N GLY A 126 -14.87 -12.78 -0.13
CA GLY A 126 -13.82 -13.37 0.69
C GLY A 126 -12.42 -12.83 0.40
N TRP A 127 -12.29 -11.93 -0.56
CA TRP A 127 -11.01 -11.29 -0.83
C TRP A 127 -10.47 -10.62 0.44
N GLY A 128 -9.15 -10.72 0.64
CA GLY A 128 -8.48 -10.07 1.77
C GLY A 128 -8.68 -10.79 3.09
N ALA A 129 -9.28 -11.96 3.09
CA ALA A 129 -9.58 -12.76 4.29
C ALA A 129 -10.42 -12.01 5.33
N SER A 130 -11.13 -10.95 4.92
CA SER A 130 -11.97 -10.18 5.83
C SER A 130 -13.26 -10.94 6.12
N SER A 131 -13.61 -11.06 7.40
CA SER A 131 -14.86 -11.68 7.84
C SER A 131 -16.00 -10.65 7.94
N ALA A 132 -15.74 -9.38 7.70
CA ALA A 132 -16.72 -8.32 7.87
C ALA A 132 -17.62 -8.13 6.65
N GLU A 133 -17.40 -8.86 5.59
CA GLU A 133 -18.13 -8.75 4.33
C GLU A 133 -19.52 -9.36 4.39
#